data_eac4f3443e3aeacba08782a7c5376108
#
_entry.id   eac4f3443e3aeacba08782a7c5376108
#
_cell.length_a   1.000
_cell.length_b   1.000
_cell.length_c   1.000
_cell.angle_alpha   90.00
_cell.angle_beta   90.00
_cell.angle_gamma   90.00
#
_symmetry.space_group_name_H-M   'P 1'
#
loop_
_entity.id
_entity.type
_entity.pdbx_description
1 polymer ?
#
loop_
_entity_poly.entity_id
_entity_poly.type
_entity_poly.pdbx_seq_one_letter_code
_entity_poly.pdbx_strand_id
1 'polypeptide(L)'
;METSFLKLIEYSIKEHWHLPSLTDYEGAEHNYKDVARWIEKLHILFEEGGIRPGDKVALCSRNTSNWGIAFLATLTYGAVAVPILNEFKPDTIHHIINHSGARLLFVGKSVWDNIDHESMPALDGIIAMADYSVISSR
;
A
#
# COMPACT_ATOMS: atom_id res chain seq x y z
N MET A 1 -19.60 3.75 -9.30
CA MET A 1 -18.85 4.87 -8.75
C MET A 1 -17.36 4.64 -8.72
N GLU A 2 -16.91 3.54 -8.16
CA GLU A 2 -15.49 3.20 -8.10
C GLU A 2 -14.85 3.10 -9.48
N THR A 3 -15.58 2.53 -10.45
CA THR A 3 -15.09 2.42 -11.82
C THR A 3 -14.79 3.79 -12.43
N SER A 4 -15.63 4.78 -12.18
CA SER A 4 -15.40 6.15 -12.68
C SER A 4 -14.19 6.79 -12.02
N PHE A 5 -14.01 6.54 -10.71
CA PHE A 5 -12.87 7.05 -9.97
C PHE A 5 -11.55 6.45 -10.49
N LEU A 6 -11.52 5.13 -10.69
CA LEU A 6 -10.35 4.45 -11.23
C LEU A 6 -10.01 4.90 -12.66
N LYS A 7 -11.02 5.12 -13.48
CA LYS A 7 -10.81 5.65 -14.83
C LYS A 7 -10.25 7.06 -14.83
N LEU A 8 -10.66 7.90 -13.87
CA LEU A 8 -10.11 9.24 -13.70
C LEU A 8 -8.63 9.18 -13.34
N ILE A 9 -8.24 8.27 -12.44
CA ILE A 9 -6.84 8.08 -12.08
C ILE A 9 -6.03 7.63 -13.29
N GLU A 10 -6.52 6.66 -14.05
CA GLU A 10 -5.84 6.18 -15.25
C GLU A 10 -5.67 7.29 -16.28
N TYR A 11 -6.73 8.06 -16.52
CA TYR A 11 -6.69 9.17 -17.45
C TYR A 11 -5.67 10.21 -17.02
N SER A 12 -5.67 10.57 -15.74
CA SER A 12 -4.74 11.56 -15.20
C SER A 12 -3.28 11.10 -15.35
N ILE A 13 -3.00 9.83 -15.08
CA ILE A 13 -1.66 9.26 -15.25
C ILE A 13 -1.23 9.32 -16.72
N LYS A 14 -2.10 8.92 -17.64
CA LYS A 14 -1.78 8.90 -19.07
C LYS A 14 -1.56 10.29 -19.64
N GLU A 15 -2.42 11.25 -19.27
CA GLU A 15 -2.34 12.63 -19.79
C GLU A 15 -1.16 13.40 -19.24
N HIS A 16 -0.73 13.08 -18.03
CA HIS A 16 0.32 13.82 -17.35
C HIS A 16 1.58 12.96 -17.07
N TRP A 17 1.85 12.05 -17.98
CA TRP A 17 2.87 11.02 -17.84
C TRP A 17 4.24 11.54 -17.39
N HIS A 18 4.65 12.70 -17.88
CA HIS A 18 5.97 13.28 -17.59
C HIS A 18 5.94 14.38 -16.52
N LEU A 19 4.77 14.69 -15.96
CA LEU A 19 4.67 15.72 -14.94
C LEU A 19 4.93 15.14 -13.55
N PRO A 20 5.51 15.95 -12.63
CA PRO A 20 5.63 15.53 -11.24
C PRO A 20 4.25 15.23 -10.66
N SER A 21 4.15 14.12 -9.94
CA SER A 21 2.88 13.64 -9.39
C SER A 21 2.89 13.60 -7.87
N LEU A 22 3.98 13.10 -7.28
CA LEU A 22 4.11 12.95 -5.83
C LEU A 22 5.47 13.47 -5.40
N THR A 23 5.47 14.21 -4.29
CA THR A 23 6.69 14.75 -3.70
C THR A 23 6.72 14.40 -2.22
N ASP A 24 7.78 13.75 -1.77
CA ASP A 24 7.97 13.43 -0.38
C ASP A 24 8.44 14.64 0.42
N TYR A 25 8.20 14.57 1.73
CA TYR A 25 8.66 15.58 2.68
C TYR A 25 10.17 15.83 2.58
N GLU A 26 10.94 14.79 2.31
CA GLU A 26 12.40 14.89 2.16
C GLU A 26 12.85 15.33 0.77
N GLY A 27 11.92 15.66 -0.09
CA GLY A 27 12.22 16.16 -1.43
C GLY A 27 12.27 15.10 -2.52
N ALA A 28 12.05 13.84 -2.20
CA ALA A 28 11.95 12.81 -3.22
C ALA A 28 10.72 13.07 -4.08
N GLU A 29 10.88 12.97 -5.39
CA GLU A 29 9.82 13.31 -6.32
C GLU A 29 9.65 12.22 -7.37
N HIS A 30 8.39 11.87 -7.66
CA HIS A 30 8.07 10.90 -8.69
C HIS A 30 7.20 11.57 -9.75
N ASN A 31 7.50 11.36 -11.03
CA ASN A 31 6.60 11.76 -12.08
C ASN A 31 5.55 10.67 -12.33
N TYR A 32 4.54 10.94 -13.17
CA TYR A 32 3.47 9.99 -13.43
C TYR A 32 3.96 8.69 -14.05
N LYS A 33 5.02 8.73 -14.82
CA LYS A 33 5.63 7.53 -15.41
C LYS A 33 6.19 6.60 -14.33
N ASP A 34 6.88 7.16 -13.34
CA ASP A 34 7.44 6.38 -12.24
C ASP A 34 6.32 5.79 -11.39
N VAL A 35 5.29 6.56 -11.10
CA VAL A 35 4.11 6.09 -10.35
C VAL A 35 3.46 4.92 -11.07
N ALA A 36 3.25 5.04 -12.37
CA ALA A 36 2.62 3.96 -13.15
C ALA A 36 3.45 2.68 -13.15
N ARG A 37 4.78 2.80 -13.25
CA ARG A 37 5.67 1.65 -13.19
C ARG A 37 5.61 0.93 -11.85
N TRP A 38 5.59 1.67 -10.76
CA TRP A 38 5.50 1.09 -9.44
C TRP A 38 4.14 0.44 -9.18
N ILE A 39 3.07 1.06 -9.67
CA ILE A 39 1.72 0.46 -9.59
C ILE A 39 1.71 -0.89 -10.30
N GLU A 40 2.28 -0.98 -11.51
CA GLU A 40 2.36 -2.25 -12.23
C GLU A 40 3.15 -3.30 -11.47
N LYS A 41 4.30 -2.92 -10.91
CA LYS A 41 5.13 -3.83 -10.11
C LYS A 41 4.39 -4.34 -8.89
N LEU A 42 3.65 -3.47 -8.22
CA LEU A 42 2.87 -3.87 -7.06
C LEU A 42 1.70 -4.77 -7.44
N HIS A 43 1.07 -4.56 -8.60
CA HIS A 43 0.05 -5.47 -9.10
C HIS A 43 0.61 -6.87 -9.31
N ILE A 44 1.80 -6.98 -9.88
CA ILE A 44 2.47 -8.27 -10.06
C ILE A 44 2.76 -8.92 -8.71
N LEU A 45 3.22 -8.13 -7.75
CA LEU A 45 3.48 -8.60 -6.39
C LEU A 45 2.21 -9.14 -5.74
N PHE A 46 1.08 -8.45 -5.92
CA PHE A 46 -0.21 -8.90 -5.41
C PHE A 46 -0.63 -10.24 -6.02
N GLU A 47 -0.49 -10.36 -7.33
CA GLU A 47 -0.83 -11.62 -8.03
C GLU A 47 0.04 -12.77 -7.56
N GLU A 48 1.34 -12.56 -7.44
CA GLU A 48 2.27 -13.58 -6.95
C GLU A 48 1.98 -13.99 -5.51
N GLY A 49 1.52 -13.05 -4.70
CA GLY A 49 1.14 -13.30 -3.31
C GLY A 49 -0.25 -13.89 -3.13
N GLY A 50 -0.98 -14.10 -4.22
CA GLY A 50 -2.32 -14.65 -4.14
C GLY A 50 -3.40 -13.68 -3.71
N ILE A 51 -3.11 -12.38 -3.76
CA ILE A 51 -4.10 -11.33 -3.46
C ILE A 51 -5.09 -11.24 -4.63
N ARG A 52 -6.37 -11.20 -4.32
CA ARG A 52 -7.45 -11.12 -5.30
C ARG A 52 -8.22 -9.81 -5.15
N PRO A 53 -8.91 -9.37 -6.22
CA PRO A 53 -9.85 -8.25 -6.07
C PRO A 53 -10.82 -8.52 -4.91
N GLY A 54 -11.06 -7.51 -4.09
CA GLY A 54 -11.88 -7.63 -2.89
C GLY A 54 -11.13 -8.00 -1.63
N ASP A 55 -9.90 -8.51 -1.74
CA ASP A 55 -9.07 -8.76 -0.57
C ASP A 55 -8.64 -7.44 0.06
N LYS A 56 -8.40 -7.45 1.35
CA LYS A 56 -8.04 -6.25 2.10
C LYS A 56 -6.53 -6.14 2.27
N VAL A 57 -6.03 -4.95 2.03
CA VAL A 57 -4.61 -4.60 2.13
C VAL A 57 -4.47 -3.44 3.11
N ALA A 58 -3.77 -3.67 4.20
CA ALA A 58 -3.55 -2.65 5.22
C ALA A 58 -2.31 -1.81 4.89
N LEU A 59 -2.38 -0.52 5.20
CA LEU A 59 -1.27 0.41 5.00
C LEU A 59 -1.06 1.19 6.29
N CYS A 60 0.11 1.06 6.88
CA CYS A 60 0.43 1.69 8.15
C CYS A 60 1.84 2.27 8.13
N SER A 61 1.95 3.53 7.74
CA SER A 61 3.20 4.28 7.73
C SER A 61 2.91 5.77 7.66
N ARG A 62 3.96 6.57 7.68
CA ARG A 62 3.81 8.01 7.40
C ARG A 62 3.32 8.21 5.97
N ASN A 63 2.66 9.33 5.73
CA ASN A 63 2.20 9.71 4.40
C ASN A 63 3.39 10.16 3.56
N THR A 64 3.92 9.23 2.76
CA THR A 64 5.02 9.46 1.82
C THR A 64 4.50 9.21 0.41
N SER A 65 5.31 9.52 -0.60
CA SER A 65 4.92 9.15 -1.97
C SER A 65 4.80 7.64 -2.12
N ASN A 66 5.60 6.86 -1.43
CA ASN A 66 5.48 5.40 -1.43
C ASN A 66 4.14 4.93 -0.86
N TRP A 67 3.66 5.58 0.20
CA TRP A 67 2.33 5.31 0.75
C TRP A 67 1.25 5.59 -0.31
N GLY A 68 1.35 6.74 -0.98
CA GLY A 68 0.40 7.11 -2.03
C GLY A 68 0.39 6.12 -3.20
N ILE A 69 1.56 5.67 -3.63
CA ILE A 69 1.69 4.66 -4.70
C ILE A 69 1.06 3.33 -4.26
N ALA A 70 1.35 2.88 -3.05
CA ALA A 70 0.78 1.64 -2.52
C ALA A 70 -0.75 1.72 -2.40
N PHE A 71 -1.26 2.87 -1.98
CA PHE A 71 -2.70 3.12 -1.90
C PHE A 71 -3.35 3.04 -3.28
N LEU A 72 -2.79 3.74 -4.27
CA LEU A 72 -3.28 3.72 -5.64
C LEU A 72 -3.20 2.32 -6.26
N ALA A 73 -2.09 1.61 -6.03
CA ALA A 73 -1.93 0.25 -6.53
C ALA A 73 -3.02 -0.67 -5.97
N THR A 74 -3.32 -0.53 -4.69
CA THR A 74 -4.37 -1.31 -4.04
C THR A 74 -5.73 -1.04 -4.67
N LEU A 75 -6.09 0.24 -4.83
CA LEU A 75 -7.38 0.63 -5.41
C LEU A 75 -7.49 0.19 -6.87
N THR A 76 -6.46 0.41 -7.67
CA THR A 76 -6.49 0.08 -9.10
C THR A 76 -6.47 -1.42 -9.36
N TYR A 77 -5.94 -2.19 -8.43
CA TYR A 77 -5.99 -3.65 -8.51
C TYR A 77 -7.40 -4.21 -8.21
N GLY A 78 -8.23 -3.41 -7.56
CA GLY A 78 -9.56 -3.84 -7.11
C GLY A 78 -9.58 -4.40 -5.70
N ALA A 79 -8.47 -4.31 -4.98
CA ALA A 79 -8.41 -4.68 -3.57
C ALA A 79 -8.97 -3.55 -2.71
N VAL A 80 -9.22 -3.84 -1.44
CA VAL A 80 -9.76 -2.88 -0.49
C VAL A 80 -8.63 -2.35 0.39
N ALA A 81 -8.41 -1.04 0.35
CA ALA A 81 -7.39 -0.40 1.19
C ALA A 81 -7.91 -0.20 2.61
N VAL A 82 -7.09 -0.53 3.60
CA VAL A 82 -7.37 -0.30 5.02
C VAL A 82 -6.26 0.60 5.57
N PRO A 83 -6.41 1.92 5.44
CA PRO A 83 -5.42 2.85 6.00
C PRO A 83 -5.45 2.84 7.52
N ILE A 84 -4.28 2.80 8.13
CA ILE A 84 -4.15 2.77 9.59
C ILE A 84 -3.18 3.88 10.00
N LEU A 85 -3.55 4.68 10.98
CA LEU A 85 -2.67 5.74 11.48
C LEU A 85 -1.44 5.14 12.14
N ASN A 86 -0.27 5.58 11.72
CA ASN A 86 0.99 5.07 12.25
C ASN A 86 1.25 5.47 13.70
N GLU A 87 0.51 6.46 14.21
CA GLU A 87 0.58 6.92 15.60
C GLU A 87 -0.19 6.04 16.57
N PHE A 88 -1.03 5.14 16.08
CA PHE A 88 -1.75 4.22 16.95
C PHE A 88 -0.79 3.32 17.71
N LYS A 89 -1.19 2.92 18.92
CA LYS A 89 -0.41 1.96 19.72
C LYS A 89 -0.38 0.59 19.03
N PRO A 90 0.69 -0.19 19.23
CA PRO A 90 0.81 -1.51 18.59
C PRO A 90 -0.42 -2.40 18.76
N ASP A 91 -0.99 -2.47 19.95
CA ASP A 91 -2.17 -3.29 20.18
C ASP A 91 -3.38 -2.84 19.35
N THR A 92 -3.54 -1.54 19.17
CA THR A 92 -4.60 -1.00 18.33
C THR A 92 -4.39 -1.38 16.87
N ILE A 93 -3.13 -1.30 16.39
CA ILE A 93 -2.79 -1.70 15.03
C ILE A 93 -3.09 -3.18 14.81
N HIS A 94 -2.66 -4.04 15.73
CA HIS A 94 -2.96 -5.48 15.67
C HIS A 94 -4.45 -5.74 15.60
N HIS A 95 -5.21 -5.04 16.43
CA HIS A 95 -6.67 -5.19 16.47
C HIS A 95 -7.32 -4.82 15.14
N ILE A 96 -6.93 -3.68 14.56
CA ILE A 96 -7.50 -3.21 13.29
C ILE A 96 -7.18 -4.21 12.17
N ILE A 97 -5.93 -4.65 12.09
CA ILE A 97 -5.52 -5.60 11.06
C ILE A 97 -6.29 -6.91 11.20
N ASN A 98 -6.38 -7.46 12.41
CA ASN A 98 -7.10 -8.71 12.64
C ASN A 98 -8.59 -8.56 12.38
N HIS A 99 -9.20 -7.48 12.86
CA HIS A 99 -10.62 -7.24 12.68
C HIS A 99 -11.02 -7.02 11.23
N SER A 100 -10.17 -6.33 10.46
CA SER A 100 -10.42 -6.07 9.04
C SER A 100 -10.30 -7.31 8.17
N GLY A 101 -9.53 -8.30 8.61
CA GLY A 101 -9.23 -9.47 7.80
C GLY A 101 -8.20 -9.18 6.71
N ALA A 102 -7.36 -8.16 6.90
CA ALA A 102 -6.34 -7.82 5.91
C ALA A 102 -5.39 -8.99 5.69
N ARG A 103 -5.06 -9.25 4.44
CA ARG A 103 -4.17 -10.33 4.03
C ARG A 103 -2.75 -9.85 3.79
N LEU A 104 -2.58 -8.56 3.52
CA LEU A 104 -1.28 -7.95 3.22
C LEU A 104 -1.15 -6.68 4.03
N LEU A 105 0.06 -6.39 4.48
CA LEU A 105 0.37 -5.17 5.22
C LEU A 105 1.58 -4.47 4.60
N PHE A 106 1.38 -3.22 4.17
CA PHE A 106 2.48 -2.31 3.88
C PHE A 106 2.79 -1.54 5.16
N VAL A 107 4.02 -1.59 5.62
CA VAL A 107 4.36 -1.04 6.94
C VAL A 107 5.64 -0.22 6.89
N GLY A 108 5.63 0.93 7.60
CA GLY A 108 6.82 1.73 7.81
C GLY A 108 7.73 1.10 8.87
N LYS A 109 9.03 1.40 8.78
CA LYS A 109 10.01 0.79 9.69
C LYS A 109 9.73 1.06 11.16
N SER A 110 9.38 2.30 11.50
CA SER A 110 9.12 2.66 12.90
C SER A 110 7.93 1.89 13.49
N VAL A 111 6.94 1.61 12.66
CA VAL A 111 5.79 0.79 13.07
C VAL A 111 6.20 -0.66 13.21
N TRP A 112 6.91 -1.18 12.20
CA TRP A 112 7.37 -2.57 12.19
C TRP A 112 8.20 -2.92 13.42
N ASP A 113 9.06 -2.02 13.86
CA ASP A 113 9.91 -2.24 15.02
C ASP A 113 9.12 -2.38 16.32
N ASN A 114 7.86 -1.96 16.35
CA ASN A 114 7.03 -1.95 17.55
C ASN A 114 5.83 -2.91 17.51
N ILE A 115 5.53 -3.53 16.37
CA ILE A 115 4.42 -4.46 16.27
C ILE A 115 4.90 -5.91 16.32
N ASP A 116 3.99 -6.81 16.68
CA ASP A 116 4.27 -8.24 16.80
C ASP A 116 3.60 -9.00 15.65
N HIS A 117 4.42 -9.55 14.77
CA HIS A 117 3.96 -10.31 13.60
C HIS A 117 3.06 -11.47 13.99
N GLU A 118 3.37 -12.16 15.08
CA GLU A 118 2.59 -13.32 15.52
C GLU A 118 1.21 -12.93 16.04
N SER A 119 1.02 -11.68 16.41
CA SER A 119 -0.29 -11.17 16.82
C SER A 119 -1.22 -10.90 15.63
N MET A 120 -0.75 -11.11 14.40
CA MET A 120 -1.52 -10.87 13.17
C MET A 120 -1.49 -12.10 12.28
N PRO A 121 -2.08 -13.21 12.73
CA PRO A 121 -1.91 -14.52 12.05
C PRO A 121 -2.58 -14.60 10.69
N ALA A 122 -3.55 -13.74 10.38
CA ALA A 122 -4.25 -13.76 9.10
C ALA A 122 -3.46 -13.11 7.96
N LEU A 123 -2.38 -12.39 8.27
CA LEU A 123 -1.55 -11.78 7.23
C LEU A 123 -0.78 -12.84 6.45
N ASP A 124 -0.90 -12.80 5.13
CA ASP A 124 -0.15 -13.67 4.24
C ASP A 124 1.19 -13.07 3.86
N GLY A 125 1.32 -11.75 3.92
CA GLY A 125 2.56 -11.07 3.60
C GLY A 125 2.68 -9.72 4.26
N ILE A 126 3.92 -9.29 4.45
CA ILE A 126 4.26 -7.99 5.02
C ILE A 126 5.33 -7.36 4.14
N ILE A 127 5.09 -6.13 3.70
CA ILE A 127 5.95 -5.41 2.77
C ILE A 127 6.42 -4.11 3.40
N ALA A 128 7.71 -3.84 3.30
CA ALA A 128 8.29 -2.57 3.78
C ALA A 128 7.82 -1.43 2.88
N MET A 129 7.27 -0.38 3.48
CA MET A 129 6.81 0.79 2.74
C MET A 129 7.97 1.56 2.09
N ALA A 130 9.16 1.52 2.69
CA ALA A 130 10.28 2.31 2.23
C ALA A 130 10.78 1.91 0.84
N ASP A 131 10.76 0.63 0.50
CA ASP A 131 11.33 0.11 -0.75
C ASP A 131 10.53 -1.03 -1.35
N TYR A 132 9.38 -1.35 -0.79
CA TYR A 132 8.50 -2.46 -1.17
C TYR A 132 9.15 -3.84 -1.11
N SER A 133 10.20 -3.98 -0.31
CA SER A 133 10.78 -5.30 -0.07
C SER A 133 9.85 -6.16 0.78
N VAL A 134 9.86 -7.45 0.52
CA VAL A 134 9.05 -8.39 1.29
C VAL A 134 9.76 -8.69 2.62
N ILE A 135 9.11 -8.33 3.73
CA ILE A 135 9.64 -8.60 5.08
C ILE A 135 9.30 -10.02 5.48
N SER A 136 8.06 -10.44 5.22
CA SER A 136 7.57 -11.77 5.56
C SER A 136 6.56 -12.24 4.52
N SER A 137 6.58 -13.53 4.25
CA SER A 137 5.64 -14.18 3.31
C SER A 137 5.28 -15.55 3.86
N ARG A 138 4.01 -15.89 3.81
CA ARG A 138 3.52 -17.18 4.29
C ARG A 138 2.95 -18.03 3.18
#